data_7e2fcefb6328f19441f6e5ddfb9fb588
#
_entry.id   7e2fcefb6328f19441f6e5ddfb9fb588
#
_cell.length_a   1.000
_cell.length_b   1.000
_cell.length_c   1.000
_cell.angle_alpha   90.00
_cell.angle_beta   90.00
_cell.angle_gamma   90.00
#
_symmetry.space_group_name_H-M   'P 1'
#
loop_
_entity.id
_entity.type
_entity.pdbx_description
1 polymer ?
#
loop_
_entity_poly.entity_id
_entity_poly.type
_entity_poly.pdbx_seq_one_letter_code
_entity_poly.pdbx_strand_id
1 'polypeptide(L)'
;MKISTKLLVALFVCGLVASAIAEADRVQSSTYPDWSELIASMDKMHMAMGAVVRSGNSDVDFVRLMLPHHQAAVDMAKTQLLYGKDPQIRRLAQEIITDQQSEIELMQLWLKQQHGN
;
A
#
# COMPACT_ATOMS: atom_id res chain seq x y z
N MET A 1 32.99 -14.07 -29.62
CA MET A 1 32.93 -13.99 -28.16
C MET A 1 32.20 -15.24 -27.65
N LYS A 2 32.90 -16.16 -26.99
CA LYS A 2 32.29 -17.40 -26.49
C LYS A 2 31.62 -17.09 -25.14
N ILE A 3 30.28 -17.02 -25.12
CA ILE A 3 29.52 -16.88 -23.88
C ILE A 3 29.71 -18.18 -23.09
N SER A 4 30.21 -18.07 -21.87
CA SER A 4 30.50 -19.23 -21.02
C SER A 4 29.19 -19.97 -20.72
N THR A 5 29.17 -21.28 -20.90
CA THR A 5 28.04 -22.17 -20.59
C THR A 5 27.55 -21.98 -19.13
N LYS A 6 28.46 -21.63 -18.20
CA LYS A 6 28.15 -21.34 -16.80
C LYS A 6 27.32 -20.09 -16.67
N LEU A 7 27.50 -19.06 -17.50
CA LEU A 7 26.70 -17.84 -17.48
C LEU A 7 25.26 -18.09 -18.00
N LEU A 8 25.15 -18.91 -19.04
CA LEU A 8 23.83 -19.32 -19.57
C LEU A 8 23.01 -20.12 -18.58
N VAL A 9 23.64 -21.06 -17.85
CA VAL A 9 22.97 -21.85 -16.81
C VAL A 9 22.53 -20.96 -15.65
N ALA A 10 23.35 -20.01 -15.20
CA ALA A 10 22.98 -19.08 -14.12
C ALA A 10 21.79 -18.19 -14.48
N LEU A 11 21.74 -17.68 -15.71
CA LEU A 11 20.60 -16.87 -16.19
C LEU A 11 19.31 -17.70 -16.31
N PHE A 12 19.43 -18.97 -16.74
CA PHE A 12 18.26 -19.85 -16.86
C PHE A 12 17.70 -20.26 -15.49
N VAL A 13 18.56 -20.56 -14.52
CA VAL A 13 18.14 -20.88 -13.14
C VAL A 13 17.49 -19.66 -12.47
N CYS A 14 18.04 -18.47 -12.64
CA CYS A 14 17.49 -17.24 -12.08
C CYS A 14 16.09 -16.93 -12.66
N GLY A 15 15.90 -17.15 -13.96
CA GLY A 15 14.59 -16.99 -14.61
C GLY A 15 13.53 -17.98 -14.11
N LEU A 16 13.90 -19.23 -13.86
CA LEU A 16 13.00 -20.25 -13.34
C LEU A 16 12.58 -19.97 -11.90
N VAL A 17 13.50 -19.52 -11.05
CA VAL A 17 13.22 -19.15 -9.66
C VAL A 17 12.30 -17.94 -9.60
N ALA A 18 12.55 -16.91 -10.40
CA ALA A 18 11.69 -15.72 -10.45
C ALA A 18 10.27 -16.05 -10.92
N SER A 19 10.13 -16.95 -11.91
CA SER A 19 8.81 -17.42 -12.38
C SER A 19 8.07 -18.23 -11.33
N ALA A 20 8.75 -19.07 -10.58
CA ALA A 20 8.15 -19.88 -9.50
C ALA A 20 7.69 -19.01 -8.33
N ILE A 21 8.43 -17.97 -7.97
CA ILE A 21 8.06 -17.01 -6.92
C ILE A 21 6.80 -16.23 -7.35
N ALA A 22 6.77 -15.73 -8.59
CA ALA A 22 5.62 -15.00 -9.12
C ALA A 22 4.33 -15.86 -9.19
N GLU A 23 4.48 -17.16 -9.51
CA GLU A 23 3.36 -18.09 -9.54
C GLU A 23 2.87 -18.43 -8.12
N ALA A 24 3.76 -18.63 -7.17
CA ALA A 24 3.42 -18.87 -5.77
C ALA A 24 2.66 -17.67 -5.16
N ASP A 25 3.11 -16.45 -5.45
CA ASP A 25 2.46 -15.21 -5.01
C ASP A 25 1.06 -15.06 -5.62
N ARG A 26 0.91 -15.37 -6.91
CA ARG A 26 -0.39 -15.36 -7.60
C ARG A 26 -1.36 -16.38 -7.05
N VAL A 27 -0.90 -17.60 -6.75
CA VAL A 27 -1.73 -18.65 -6.15
C VAL A 27 -2.15 -18.25 -4.73
N GLN A 28 -1.27 -17.67 -3.95
CA GLN A 28 -1.56 -17.22 -2.59
C GLN A 28 -2.58 -16.06 -2.59
N SER A 29 -2.44 -15.11 -3.51
CA SER A 29 -3.40 -14.01 -3.71
C SER A 29 -4.80 -14.50 -4.10
N SER A 30 -4.90 -15.55 -4.92
CA SER A 30 -6.19 -16.11 -5.34
C SER A 30 -6.88 -16.93 -4.25
N THR A 31 -6.12 -17.47 -3.29
CA THR A 31 -6.63 -18.34 -2.22
C THR A 31 -7.09 -17.55 -0.99
N TYR A 32 -6.51 -16.36 -0.75
CA TYR A 32 -6.79 -15.50 0.39
C TYR A 32 -7.08 -14.06 -0.09
N PRO A 33 -8.32 -13.79 -0.54
CA PRO A 33 -8.67 -12.47 -1.10
C PRO A 33 -8.53 -11.34 -0.07
N ASP A 34 -8.84 -11.59 1.20
CA ASP A 34 -8.64 -10.64 2.30
C ASP A 34 -7.18 -10.23 2.46
N TRP A 35 -6.26 -11.20 2.43
CA TRP A 35 -4.83 -10.93 2.50
C TRP A 35 -4.34 -10.12 1.30
N SER A 36 -4.76 -10.48 0.08
CA SER A 36 -4.37 -9.75 -1.12
C SER A 36 -4.86 -8.31 -1.16
N GLU A 37 -6.06 -8.04 -0.65
CA GLU A 37 -6.58 -6.67 -0.53
C GLU A 37 -5.81 -5.85 0.51
N LEU A 38 -5.43 -6.45 1.65
CA LEU A 38 -4.60 -5.78 2.65
C LEU A 38 -3.22 -5.40 2.07
N ILE A 39 -2.57 -6.32 1.38
CA ILE A 39 -1.27 -6.05 0.73
C ILE A 39 -1.41 -5.00 -0.38
N ALA A 40 -2.44 -5.06 -1.21
CA ALA A 40 -2.69 -4.06 -2.26
C ALA A 40 -2.86 -2.64 -1.68
N SER A 41 -3.51 -2.52 -0.52
CA SER A 41 -3.65 -1.23 0.19
C SER A 41 -2.30 -0.68 0.64
N MET A 42 -1.41 -1.55 1.15
CA MET A 42 -0.05 -1.18 1.56
C MET A 42 0.82 -0.79 0.36
N ASP A 43 0.76 -1.54 -0.73
CA ASP A 43 1.53 -1.27 -1.95
C ASP A 43 1.13 0.08 -2.57
N LYS A 44 -0.16 0.36 -2.64
CA LYS A 44 -0.70 1.64 -3.08
C LYS A 44 -0.20 2.80 -2.20
N MET A 45 -0.17 2.61 -0.88
CA MET A 45 0.39 3.57 0.06
C MET A 45 1.88 3.83 -0.21
N HIS A 46 2.69 2.78 -0.32
CA HIS A 46 4.12 2.89 -0.56
C HIS A 46 4.43 3.61 -1.88
N MET A 47 3.69 3.30 -2.94
CA MET A 47 3.83 3.98 -4.23
C MET A 47 3.48 5.47 -4.12
N ALA A 48 2.38 5.82 -3.44
CA ALA A 48 1.95 7.19 -3.27
C ALA A 48 2.92 7.99 -2.40
N MET A 49 3.41 7.43 -1.30
CA MET A 49 4.43 8.05 -0.44
C MET A 49 5.76 8.25 -1.18
N GLY A 50 6.18 7.26 -1.97
CA GLY A 50 7.40 7.33 -2.78
C GLY A 50 7.36 8.40 -3.89
N ALA A 51 6.16 8.79 -4.32
CA ALA A 51 5.95 9.85 -5.32
C ALA A 51 5.94 11.26 -4.71
N VAL A 52 5.92 11.41 -3.38
CA VAL A 52 5.92 12.72 -2.72
C VAL A 52 7.28 13.38 -2.89
N VAL A 53 7.28 14.56 -3.51
CA VAL A 53 8.48 15.39 -3.64
C VAL A 53 8.55 16.35 -2.45
N ARG A 54 9.72 16.42 -1.82
CA ARG A 54 9.99 17.33 -0.71
C ARG A 54 9.74 18.78 -1.11
N SER A 55 8.90 19.49 -0.34
CA SER A 55 8.56 20.89 -0.59
C SER A 55 9.54 21.88 0.07
N GLY A 56 10.27 21.47 1.09
CA GLY A 56 11.08 22.33 1.96
C GLY A 56 10.31 22.88 3.16
N ASN A 57 9.00 22.67 3.22
CA ASN A 57 8.16 22.99 4.37
C ASN A 57 7.78 21.70 5.10
N SER A 58 8.19 21.56 6.34
CA SER A 58 7.99 20.33 7.14
C SER A 58 6.51 19.98 7.33
N ASP A 59 5.65 20.97 7.53
CA ASP A 59 4.21 20.75 7.74
C ASP A 59 3.55 20.24 6.46
N VAL A 60 3.89 20.81 5.31
CA VAL A 60 3.42 20.38 4.00
C VAL A 60 3.89 18.95 3.69
N ASP A 61 5.16 18.66 3.94
CA ASP A 61 5.75 17.36 3.68
C ASP A 61 5.12 16.28 4.57
N PHE A 62 4.90 16.59 5.85
CA PHE A 62 4.19 15.72 6.79
C PHE A 62 2.77 15.38 6.29
N VAL A 63 1.98 16.40 5.94
CA VAL A 63 0.60 16.19 5.50
C VAL A 63 0.55 15.39 4.19
N ARG A 64 1.44 15.67 3.24
CA ARG A 64 1.51 14.93 1.97
C ARG A 64 1.84 13.45 2.16
N LEU A 65 2.66 13.11 3.15
CA LEU A 65 2.98 11.73 3.48
C LEU A 65 1.88 11.05 4.31
N MET A 66 1.22 11.80 5.20
CA MET A 66 0.13 11.26 6.04
C MET A 66 -1.14 10.96 5.25
N LEU A 67 -1.46 11.68 4.19
CA LEU A 67 -2.65 11.44 3.37
C LEU A 67 -2.72 10.01 2.82
N PRO A 68 -1.72 9.50 2.08
CA PRO A 68 -1.74 8.12 1.60
C PRO A 68 -1.68 7.10 2.74
N HIS A 69 -1.04 7.41 3.85
CA HIS A 69 -1.00 6.56 5.03
C HIS A 69 -2.39 6.38 5.65
N HIS A 70 -3.15 7.46 5.83
CA HIS A 70 -4.52 7.42 6.34
C HIS A 70 -5.47 6.73 5.35
N GLN A 71 -5.32 6.98 4.06
CA GLN A 71 -6.12 6.31 3.04
C GLN A 71 -5.93 4.79 3.08
N ALA A 72 -4.70 4.31 3.27
CA ALA A 72 -4.44 2.88 3.42
C ALA A 72 -5.13 2.30 4.65
N ALA A 73 -5.13 3.01 5.78
CA ALA A 73 -5.83 2.58 6.99
C ALA A 73 -7.34 2.44 6.75
N VAL A 74 -7.97 3.38 6.02
CA VAL A 74 -9.38 3.29 5.62
C VAL A 74 -9.63 2.10 4.71
N ASP A 75 -8.78 1.89 3.70
CA ASP A 75 -8.93 0.78 2.75
C ASP A 75 -8.78 -0.58 3.47
N MET A 76 -7.79 -0.74 4.34
CA MET A 76 -7.61 -1.95 5.16
C MET A 76 -8.77 -2.18 6.13
N ALA A 77 -9.31 -1.13 6.75
CA ALA A 77 -10.48 -1.24 7.64
C ALA A 77 -11.74 -1.68 6.88
N LYS A 78 -11.93 -1.23 5.64
CA LYS A 78 -13.01 -1.73 4.75
C LYS A 78 -12.86 -3.21 4.45
N THR A 79 -11.65 -3.66 4.12
CA THR A 79 -11.34 -5.09 3.93
C THR A 79 -11.68 -5.89 5.19
N GLN A 80 -11.33 -5.37 6.37
CA GLN A 80 -11.67 -6.00 7.64
C GLN A 80 -13.19 -6.11 7.86
N LEU A 81 -13.97 -5.14 7.42
CA LEU A 81 -15.44 -5.21 7.50
C LEU A 81 -16.04 -6.23 6.52
N LEU A 82 -15.39 -6.48 5.39
CA LEU A 82 -15.85 -7.49 4.42
C LEU A 82 -15.59 -8.92 4.90
N TYR A 83 -14.39 -9.19 5.40
CA TYR A 83 -13.92 -10.55 5.67
C TYR A 83 -13.81 -10.89 7.16
N GLY A 84 -13.57 -9.92 8.02
CA GLY A 84 -13.39 -10.12 9.45
C GLY A 84 -14.68 -10.52 10.15
N LYS A 85 -14.55 -11.41 11.15
CA LYS A 85 -15.70 -11.97 11.88
C LYS A 85 -15.75 -11.54 13.35
N ASP A 86 -14.60 -11.19 13.93
CA ASP A 86 -14.52 -10.77 15.31
C ASP A 86 -15.25 -9.43 15.52
N PRO A 87 -16.23 -9.34 16.42
CA PRO A 87 -17.05 -8.14 16.58
C PRO A 87 -16.26 -6.95 17.16
N GLN A 88 -15.23 -7.19 17.97
CA GLN A 88 -14.41 -6.12 18.53
C GLN A 88 -13.51 -5.51 17.44
N ILE A 89 -12.91 -6.36 16.60
CA ILE A 89 -12.06 -5.90 15.49
C ILE A 89 -12.89 -5.23 14.39
N ARG A 90 -14.10 -5.72 14.11
CA ARG A 90 -15.04 -5.06 13.19
C ARG A 90 -15.45 -3.67 13.69
N ARG A 91 -15.71 -3.53 15.01
CA ARG A 91 -15.98 -2.24 15.62
C ARG A 91 -14.80 -1.28 15.48
N LEU A 92 -13.58 -1.75 15.79
CA LEU A 92 -12.36 -0.97 15.60
C LEU A 92 -12.21 -0.50 14.15
N ALA A 93 -12.47 -1.36 13.17
CA ALA A 93 -12.43 -1.00 11.76
C ALA A 93 -13.43 0.12 11.40
N GLN A 94 -14.64 0.11 11.96
CA GLN A 94 -15.62 1.19 11.79
C GLN A 94 -15.13 2.51 12.38
N GLU A 95 -14.55 2.48 13.57
CA GLU A 95 -13.96 3.65 14.23
C GLU A 95 -12.81 4.22 13.40
N ILE A 96 -11.89 3.37 12.89
CA ILE A 96 -10.79 3.76 12.00
C ILE A 96 -11.33 4.47 10.74
N ILE A 97 -12.35 3.93 10.09
CA ILE A 97 -12.92 4.55 8.89
C ILE A 97 -13.41 5.97 9.21
N THR A 98 -14.16 6.14 10.28
CA THR A 98 -14.76 7.43 10.66
C THR A 98 -13.67 8.46 11.00
N ASP A 99 -12.73 8.09 11.85
CA ASP A 99 -11.69 8.99 12.34
C ASP A 99 -10.73 9.37 11.22
N GLN A 100 -10.25 8.38 10.47
CA GLN A 100 -9.29 8.60 9.39
C GLN A 100 -9.89 9.41 8.22
N GLN A 101 -11.17 9.22 7.89
CA GLN A 101 -11.84 10.03 6.87
C GLN A 101 -11.93 11.50 7.29
N SER A 102 -12.27 11.77 8.55
CA SER A 102 -12.30 13.12 9.10
C SER A 102 -10.92 13.80 9.05
N GLU A 103 -9.87 13.07 9.39
CA GLU A 103 -8.50 13.58 9.33
C GLU A 103 -8.01 13.80 7.89
N ILE A 104 -8.39 12.94 6.94
CA ILE A 104 -8.11 13.13 5.51
C ILE A 104 -8.75 14.42 5.01
N GLU A 105 -10.02 14.69 5.34
CA GLU A 105 -10.70 15.91 4.94
C GLU A 105 -10.01 17.15 5.51
N LEU A 106 -9.62 17.11 6.79
CA LEU A 106 -8.86 18.19 7.46
C LEU A 106 -7.54 18.46 6.74
N MET A 107 -6.76 17.42 6.47
CA MET A 107 -5.47 17.52 5.79
C MET A 107 -5.61 18.07 4.37
N GLN A 108 -6.61 17.64 3.62
CA GLN A 108 -6.90 18.13 2.27
C GLN A 108 -7.30 19.61 2.28
N LEU A 109 -8.16 20.00 3.23
CA LEU A 109 -8.56 21.39 3.40
C LEU A 109 -7.35 22.28 3.74
N TRP A 110 -6.53 21.83 4.67
CA TRP A 110 -5.33 22.56 5.06
C TRP A 110 -4.35 22.75 3.90
N LEU A 111 -4.08 21.69 3.11
CA LEU A 111 -3.22 21.80 1.92
C LEU A 111 -3.75 22.81 0.88
N LYS A 112 -5.07 22.83 0.66
CA LYS A 112 -5.68 23.83 -0.25
C LYS A 112 -5.41 25.26 0.21
N GLN A 113 -5.43 25.53 1.50
CA GLN A 113 -5.14 26.85 2.06
C GLN A 113 -3.67 27.24 1.88
N GLN A 114 -2.73 26.29 1.89
CA GLN A 114 -1.31 26.56 1.64
C GLN A 114 -1.00 26.97 0.19
N HIS A 115 -1.84 26.56 -0.77
CA HIS A 115 -1.68 26.94 -2.19
C HIS A 115 -2.38 28.24 -2.56
N GLY A 116 -3.18 28.81 -1.67
CA GLY A 116 -3.92 30.08 -1.89
C GLY A 116 -3.23 31.34 -1.36
N ASN A 117 -2.06 31.19 -0.74
CA ASN A 117 -1.19 32.28 -0.26
C ASN A 117 0.09 32.32 -1.15
#